data_8c27d7e7ecf9f7454cf62777cf1daeab
#
_entry.id   8c27d7e7ecf9f7454cf62777cf1daeab
#
_cell.length_a   1.000
_cell.length_b   1.000
_cell.length_c   1.000
_cell.angle_alpha   90.00
_cell.angle_beta   90.00
_cell.angle_gamma   90.00
#
_symmetry.space_group_name_H-M   'P 1'
#
loop_
_entity.id
_entity.type
_entity.pdbx_description
1 polymer ?
#
loop_
_entity_poly.entity_id
_entity_poly.type
_entity_poly.pdbx_seq_one_letter_code
_entity_poly.pdbx_strand_id
1 'polypeptide(L)'
;DKPNGSFELSTNGKFSVEEVRNFALANQITPYTVFLGAYEYAVAKFTNQSETTVCTVTHGRFDKRLKNTVGMMVRTLPIHANIDEEDTVSDYLKKIRKNIKETVANDWFPFMKLASDYDLSADIMLAYQADIFNTFKIGGQALKLKLVPLKSAISKLNVMVFESETGFELRFEYRNDLFKEETIRSFADSFLKIVEQFLKKSKLCEVELVNENQLAELDNFNKTEFPFDDSKTVVDLFEEQCKKTPDKTAVVYKEKKFTYAEIDEITNRIAGYVHSKGIGKEGVVSILIPRCEYMPIASIGVLKSGAAYQPLDPSYPPERLQFMIKDANAKLLIADENLLELLPDYSGDILLTKDIPNLPKSDAVFTKPSPDDLFILIYTSGSTGTPKGAMLEHKNVRSFCDFHIRNSDIDEHSVVSAYASYGFDACLSEMYPALIGGAELHIIEEDIRLDLVRLNRYFEDNGITHAFMTTQVARQFATEIDNHSLKYLLTGGERLVPLEPPKNFELINGYGPTECTVYITSQPVDKLYHRIPVGKALDNIKLYVTDKYGRRLPTGALDRKS
;
A
#
# COMPACT_ATOMS: atom_id res chain seq x y z
N ASP A 1 4.39 -36.19 4.38
CA ASP A 1 5.15 -35.89 3.16
C ASP A 1 5.07 -34.40 2.89
N LYS A 2 6.22 -33.76 2.61
CA LYS A 2 6.30 -32.34 2.26
C LYS A 2 6.21 -32.26 0.74
N PRO A 3 5.10 -31.78 0.15
CA PRO A 3 4.93 -31.78 -1.29
C PRO A 3 5.98 -30.91 -1.98
N ASN A 4 6.51 -31.38 -3.13
CA ASN A 4 7.63 -30.76 -3.83
C ASN A 4 7.19 -30.23 -5.21
N GLY A 5 7.39 -28.94 -5.46
CA GLY A 5 7.39 -28.32 -6.77
C GLY A 5 8.81 -28.21 -7.30
N SER A 6 8.99 -28.32 -8.61
CA SER A 6 10.30 -28.12 -9.23
C SER A 6 10.21 -27.65 -10.68
N PHE A 7 11.20 -26.85 -11.10
CA PHE A 7 11.43 -26.47 -12.48
C PHE A 7 12.91 -26.21 -12.75
N GLU A 8 13.28 -26.12 -14.02
CA GLU A 8 14.63 -25.87 -14.48
C GLU A 8 14.68 -24.58 -15.33
N LEU A 9 15.78 -23.85 -15.22
CA LEU A 9 16.09 -22.66 -16.01
C LEU A 9 17.50 -22.74 -16.56
N SER A 10 17.70 -22.24 -17.78
CA SER A 10 19.02 -22.10 -18.40
C SER A 10 19.43 -20.63 -18.48
N THR A 11 20.73 -20.36 -18.34
CA THR A 11 21.29 -19.00 -18.52
C THR A 11 21.70 -18.72 -19.96
N ASN A 12 21.41 -19.60 -20.89
CA ASN A 12 21.74 -19.41 -22.30
C ASN A 12 21.18 -18.09 -22.82
N GLY A 13 22.06 -17.25 -23.41
CA GLY A 13 21.71 -15.93 -23.92
C GLY A 13 21.67 -14.79 -22.89
N LYS A 14 21.87 -15.09 -21.58
CA LYS A 14 21.97 -14.07 -20.53
C LYS A 14 23.42 -13.79 -20.14
N PHE A 15 24.15 -14.82 -19.74
CA PHE A 15 25.60 -14.78 -19.45
C PHE A 15 26.21 -16.18 -19.61
N SER A 16 27.49 -16.22 -19.98
CA SER A 16 28.22 -17.42 -20.23
C SER A 16 29.06 -17.90 -19.04
N VAL A 17 29.50 -19.14 -19.06
CA VAL A 17 30.47 -19.67 -18.07
C VAL A 17 31.75 -18.87 -18.09
N GLU A 18 32.22 -18.47 -19.28
CA GLU A 18 33.46 -17.70 -19.44
C GLU A 18 33.36 -16.31 -18.80
N GLU A 19 32.25 -15.58 -18.99
CA GLU A 19 32.02 -14.29 -18.34
C GLU A 19 32.08 -14.40 -16.82
N VAL A 20 31.38 -15.38 -16.23
CA VAL A 20 31.38 -15.61 -14.78
C VAL A 20 32.78 -16.00 -14.28
N ARG A 21 33.50 -16.86 -15.00
CA ARG A 21 34.87 -17.27 -14.64
C ARG A 21 35.86 -16.12 -14.72
N ASN A 22 35.78 -15.29 -15.76
CA ASN A 22 36.64 -14.09 -15.93
C ASN A 22 36.38 -13.07 -14.81
N PHE A 23 35.11 -12.79 -14.51
CA PHE A 23 34.75 -11.93 -13.40
C PHE A 23 35.25 -12.48 -12.05
N ALA A 24 35.07 -13.76 -11.81
CA ALA A 24 35.50 -14.41 -10.58
C ALA A 24 37.04 -14.35 -10.44
N LEU A 25 37.78 -14.60 -11.51
CA LEU A 25 39.26 -14.52 -11.53
C LEU A 25 39.75 -13.10 -11.24
N ALA A 26 39.16 -12.09 -11.92
CA ALA A 26 39.51 -10.66 -11.73
C ALA A 26 39.31 -10.21 -10.30
N ASN A 27 38.28 -10.74 -9.60
CA ASN A 27 37.96 -10.40 -8.22
C ASN A 27 38.57 -11.36 -7.19
N GLN A 28 39.40 -12.35 -7.62
CA GLN A 28 40.02 -13.37 -6.78
C GLN A 28 39.00 -14.20 -5.97
N ILE A 29 37.85 -14.52 -6.55
CA ILE A 29 36.77 -15.34 -5.98
C ILE A 29 36.53 -16.57 -6.89
N THR A 30 35.51 -17.36 -6.61
CA THR A 30 35.10 -18.49 -7.42
C THR A 30 33.72 -18.25 -8.06
N PRO A 31 33.35 -18.90 -9.18
CA PRO A 31 32.00 -18.91 -9.71
C PRO A 31 30.95 -19.26 -8.65
N TYR A 32 31.22 -20.26 -7.81
CA TYR A 32 30.37 -20.60 -6.66
C TYR A 32 30.11 -19.38 -5.74
N THR A 33 31.16 -18.58 -5.45
CA THR A 33 31.01 -17.37 -4.62
C THR A 33 30.08 -16.34 -5.26
N VAL A 34 30.14 -16.20 -6.59
CA VAL A 34 29.24 -15.29 -7.33
C VAL A 34 27.77 -15.72 -7.18
N PHE A 35 27.49 -17.01 -7.43
CA PHE A 35 26.12 -17.54 -7.31
C PHE A 35 25.61 -17.51 -5.86
N LEU A 36 26.44 -17.90 -4.89
CA LEU A 36 26.03 -17.87 -3.49
C LEU A 36 25.76 -16.43 -3.02
N GLY A 37 26.65 -15.49 -3.33
CA GLY A 37 26.45 -14.09 -2.98
C GLY A 37 25.21 -13.49 -3.64
N ALA A 38 24.97 -13.78 -4.92
CA ALA A 38 23.76 -13.35 -5.61
C ALA A 38 22.48 -13.97 -5.01
N TYR A 39 22.55 -15.23 -4.56
CA TYR A 39 21.43 -15.90 -3.92
C TYR A 39 21.12 -15.31 -2.54
N GLU A 40 22.16 -15.10 -1.69
CA GLU A 40 22.02 -14.39 -0.40
C GLU A 40 21.40 -13.02 -0.59
N TYR A 41 21.87 -12.26 -1.58
CA TYR A 41 21.35 -10.95 -1.90
C TYR A 41 19.88 -11.01 -2.37
N ALA A 42 19.52 -11.98 -3.23
CA ALA A 42 18.15 -12.20 -3.66
C ALA A 42 17.22 -12.54 -2.48
N VAL A 43 17.65 -13.46 -1.59
CA VAL A 43 16.89 -13.81 -0.38
C VAL A 43 16.67 -12.58 0.50
N ALA A 44 17.72 -11.79 0.74
CA ALA A 44 17.64 -10.55 1.52
C ALA A 44 16.61 -9.57 0.95
N LYS A 45 16.60 -9.39 -0.38
CA LYS A 45 15.68 -8.49 -1.06
C LYS A 45 14.23 -8.99 -1.03
N PHE A 46 14.00 -10.29 -1.21
CA PHE A 46 12.66 -10.85 -1.13
C PHE A 46 12.09 -10.88 0.30
N THR A 47 12.95 -10.97 1.32
CA THR A 47 12.54 -10.98 2.73
C THR A 47 12.64 -9.62 3.41
N ASN A 48 13.15 -8.61 2.71
CA ASN A 48 13.44 -7.27 3.23
C ASN A 48 14.29 -7.29 4.51
N GLN A 49 15.38 -8.07 4.46
CA GLN A 49 16.36 -8.22 5.54
C GLN A 49 17.73 -7.75 5.09
N SER A 50 18.55 -7.26 6.03
CA SER A 50 19.96 -6.90 5.79
C SER A 50 20.93 -8.05 6.07
N GLU A 51 20.44 -9.11 6.70
CA GLU A 51 21.23 -10.29 7.06
C GLU A 51 20.50 -11.55 6.61
N THR A 52 21.25 -12.50 6.05
CA THR A 52 20.72 -13.78 5.60
C THR A 52 21.64 -14.91 5.98
N THR A 53 21.09 -16.12 6.05
CA THR A 53 21.88 -17.35 6.20
C THR A 53 21.34 -18.39 5.22
N VAL A 54 22.17 -18.77 4.27
CA VAL A 54 21.89 -19.81 3.30
C VAL A 54 22.74 -21.05 3.63
N CYS A 55 22.11 -22.22 3.62
CA CYS A 55 22.84 -23.46 3.76
C CYS A 55 23.38 -23.92 2.41
N THR A 56 24.59 -24.45 2.42
CA THR A 56 25.22 -25.12 1.27
C THR A 56 25.74 -26.49 1.68
N VAL A 57 26.22 -27.22 0.71
CA VAL A 57 26.81 -28.56 0.95
C VAL A 57 28.26 -28.60 0.51
N THR A 58 29.07 -29.35 1.26
CA THR A 58 30.43 -29.69 0.88
C THR A 58 30.61 -31.20 0.83
N HIS A 59 31.52 -31.65 -0.02
CA HIS A 59 31.82 -33.09 -0.16
C HIS A 59 32.50 -33.72 1.08
N GLY A 60 32.99 -32.88 2.05
CA GLY A 60 33.63 -33.34 3.28
C GLY A 60 34.91 -34.17 3.11
N ARG A 61 35.54 -34.17 1.92
CA ARG A 61 36.72 -34.96 1.57
C ARG A 61 37.95 -34.11 1.34
N PHE A 62 38.17 -33.12 2.20
CA PHE A 62 39.35 -32.22 2.10
C PHE A 62 40.66 -32.91 2.48
N ASP A 63 40.61 -33.95 3.32
CA ASP A 63 41.76 -34.79 3.60
C ASP A 63 41.99 -35.78 2.46
N LYS A 64 43.22 -35.80 1.91
CA LYS A 64 43.61 -36.69 0.82
C LYS A 64 43.37 -38.18 1.12
N ARG A 65 43.43 -38.57 2.41
CA ARG A 65 43.15 -39.96 2.87
C ARG A 65 41.70 -40.36 2.65
N LEU A 66 40.79 -39.41 2.62
CA LEU A 66 39.36 -39.66 2.43
C LEU A 66 38.93 -39.73 0.96
N LYS A 67 39.82 -39.41 0.03
CA LYS A 67 39.51 -39.33 -1.41
C LYS A 67 38.84 -40.59 -1.95
N ASN A 68 39.33 -41.76 -1.55
CA ASN A 68 38.85 -43.07 -2.01
C ASN A 68 37.97 -43.80 -0.98
N THR A 69 37.58 -43.13 0.11
CA THR A 69 36.76 -43.75 1.15
C THR A 69 35.30 -43.84 0.67
N VAL A 70 34.73 -45.04 0.75
CA VAL A 70 33.29 -45.23 0.46
C VAL A 70 32.48 -44.86 1.68
N GLY A 71 31.50 -43.97 1.50
CA GLY A 71 30.61 -43.51 2.56
C GLY A 71 30.08 -42.11 2.30
N MET A 72 29.04 -41.73 3.04
CA MET A 72 28.47 -40.38 2.99
C MET A 72 29.28 -39.43 3.86
N MET A 73 29.94 -38.47 3.22
CA MET A 73 30.80 -37.48 3.88
C MET A 73 30.29 -36.05 3.65
N VAL A 74 29.17 -35.92 2.95
CA VAL A 74 28.55 -34.60 2.67
C VAL A 74 28.17 -33.93 3.97
N ARG A 75 28.51 -32.65 4.10
CA ARG A 75 28.18 -31.81 5.27
C ARG A 75 27.40 -30.61 4.83
N THR A 76 26.41 -30.24 5.65
CA THR A 76 25.65 -28.99 5.49
C THR A 76 26.38 -27.89 6.24
N LEU A 77 26.60 -26.76 5.57
CA LEU A 77 27.30 -25.60 6.08
C LEU A 77 26.39 -24.35 5.96
N PRO A 78 26.11 -23.65 7.05
CA PRO A 78 25.42 -22.36 7.00
C PRO A 78 26.44 -21.28 6.63
N ILE A 79 26.15 -20.51 5.60
CA ILE A 79 26.91 -19.32 5.22
C ILE A 79 26.07 -18.12 5.59
N HIS A 80 26.63 -17.23 6.38
CA HIS A 80 25.98 -15.99 6.79
C HIS A 80 26.46 -14.83 5.92
N ALA A 81 25.55 -13.97 5.51
CA ALA A 81 25.82 -12.73 4.78
C ALA A 81 25.23 -11.54 5.51
N ASN A 82 26.02 -10.49 5.66
CA ASN A 82 25.56 -9.15 6.02
C ASN A 82 25.66 -8.28 4.77
N ILE A 83 24.55 -7.65 4.39
CA ILE A 83 24.40 -6.88 3.16
C ILE A 83 24.42 -5.40 3.49
N ASP A 84 25.52 -4.74 3.14
CA ASP A 84 25.61 -3.29 3.13
C ASP A 84 25.53 -2.82 1.67
N GLU A 85 24.46 -2.10 1.34
CA GLU A 85 24.21 -1.60 -0.01
C GLU A 85 25.25 -0.59 -0.51
N GLU A 86 26.02 0.00 0.39
CA GLU A 86 27.11 0.91 0.03
C GLU A 86 28.39 0.17 -0.39
N ASP A 87 28.44 -1.16 -0.15
CA ASP A 87 29.56 -1.98 -0.61
C ASP A 87 29.63 -2.00 -2.14
N THR A 88 30.87 -2.12 -2.64
CA THR A 88 31.03 -2.59 -4.03
C THR A 88 30.64 -4.07 -4.15
N VAL A 89 30.18 -4.49 -5.32
CA VAL A 89 29.89 -5.90 -5.61
C VAL A 89 31.11 -6.78 -5.31
N SER A 90 32.30 -6.31 -5.67
CA SER A 90 33.57 -7.00 -5.40
C SER A 90 33.83 -7.18 -3.89
N ASP A 91 33.65 -6.15 -3.10
CA ASP A 91 33.92 -6.21 -1.65
C ASP A 91 32.90 -7.09 -0.94
N TYR A 92 31.62 -6.99 -1.30
CA TYR A 92 30.59 -7.89 -0.82
C TYR A 92 30.93 -9.36 -1.11
N LEU A 93 31.27 -9.68 -2.36
CA LEU A 93 31.62 -11.05 -2.73
C LEU A 93 32.91 -11.56 -2.06
N LYS A 94 33.88 -10.67 -1.77
CA LYS A 94 35.06 -11.01 -0.97
C LYS A 94 34.68 -11.34 0.49
N LYS A 95 33.72 -10.61 1.07
CA LYS A 95 33.15 -10.92 2.40
C LYS A 95 32.51 -12.32 2.38
N ILE A 96 31.69 -12.64 1.37
CA ILE A 96 31.10 -13.98 1.20
C ILE A 96 32.18 -15.05 1.09
N ARG A 97 33.21 -14.84 0.24
CA ARG A 97 34.33 -15.76 0.13
C ARG A 97 35.05 -16.00 1.46
N LYS A 98 35.24 -14.96 2.25
CA LYS A 98 35.83 -15.07 3.59
C LYS A 98 34.98 -15.97 4.48
N ASN A 99 33.67 -15.73 4.54
CA ASN A 99 32.74 -16.51 5.34
C ASN A 99 32.70 -17.99 4.90
N ILE A 100 32.69 -18.26 3.59
CA ILE A 100 32.82 -19.62 3.06
C ILE A 100 34.08 -20.31 3.58
N LYS A 101 35.26 -19.64 3.51
CA LYS A 101 36.53 -20.23 3.96
C LYS A 101 36.55 -20.54 5.46
N GLU A 102 36.03 -19.59 6.27
CA GLU A 102 35.97 -19.75 7.71
C GLU A 102 35.03 -20.90 8.10
N THR A 103 33.86 -20.97 7.44
CA THR A 103 32.90 -22.07 7.68
C THR A 103 33.44 -23.43 7.27
N VAL A 104 34.07 -23.50 6.10
CA VAL A 104 34.73 -24.77 5.63
C VAL A 104 35.87 -25.20 6.55
N ALA A 105 36.64 -24.25 7.10
CA ALA A 105 37.72 -24.58 8.05
C ALA A 105 37.17 -25.18 9.37
N ASN A 106 35.92 -24.93 9.68
CA ASN A 106 35.21 -25.42 10.87
C ASN A 106 34.16 -26.49 10.54
N ASP A 107 34.20 -27.12 9.39
CA ASP A 107 33.19 -28.09 8.91
C ASP A 107 33.09 -29.35 9.75
N TRP A 108 34.04 -29.58 10.68
CA TRP A 108 34.02 -30.65 11.66
C TRP A 108 32.93 -30.50 12.71
N PHE A 109 32.38 -29.25 12.92
CA PHE A 109 31.31 -29.01 13.88
C PHE A 109 29.97 -29.50 13.31
N PRO A 110 29.19 -30.34 14.06
CA PRO A 110 27.95 -30.89 13.54
C PRO A 110 26.87 -29.82 13.30
N PHE A 111 26.33 -29.75 12.09
CA PHE A 111 25.25 -28.81 11.74
C PHE A 111 24.04 -28.94 12.67
N MET A 112 23.64 -30.17 13.03
CA MET A 112 22.48 -30.40 13.92
C MET A 112 22.65 -29.75 15.30
N LYS A 113 23.88 -29.72 15.81
CA LYS A 113 24.16 -29.05 17.09
C LYS A 113 24.10 -27.54 16.92
N LEU A 114 24.68 -27.00 15.86
CA LEU A 114 24.62 -25.59 15.53
C LEU A 114 23.17 -25.13 15.34
N ALA A 115 22.38 -25.94 14.62
CA ALA A 115 20.97 -25.70 14.39
C ALA A 115 20.16 -25.62 15.70
N SER A 116 20.45 -26.53 16.66
CA SER A 116 19.80 -26.53 17.95
C SER A 116 20.22 -25.36 18.85
N ASP A 117 21.52 -25.01 18.84
CA ASP A 117 22.08 -23.98 19.70
C ASP A 117 21.68 -22.55 19.27
N TYR A 118 21.43 -22.34 17.97
CA TYR A 118 21.15 -21.03 17.37
C TYR A 118 19.82 -20.94 16.61
N ASP A 119 18.93 -21.91 16.77
CA ASP A 119 17.63 -22.00 16.07
C ASP A 119 17.76 -21.86 14.53
N LEU A 120 18.79 -22.50 13.98
CA LEU A 120 19.05 -22.49 12.54
C LEU A 120 18.34 -23.65 11.85
N SER A 121 17.84 -23.41 10.64
CA SER A 121 17.27 -24.44 9.79
C SER A 121 17.94 -24.47 8.41
N ALA A 122 18.04 -25.65 7.79
CA ALA A 122 18.46 -25.80 6.40
C ALA A 122 17.28 -25.55 5.42
N ASP A 123 16.52 -24.51 5.68
CA ASP A 123 15.30 -24.20 4.93
C ASP A 123 15.58 -23.61 3.54
N ILE A 124 16.66 -22.83 3.43
CA ILE A 124 17.09 -22.18 2.20
C ILE A 124 18.46 -22.72 1.84
N MET A 125 18.57 -23.37 0.69
CA MET A 125 19.80 -24.07 0.27
C MET A 125 20.24 -23.69 -1.14
N LEU A 126 21.57 -23.60 -1.33
CA LEU A 126 22.18 -23.53 -2.65
C LEU A 126 23.32 -24.54 -2.76
N ALA A 127 23.26 -25.37 -3.81
CA ALA A 127 24.32 -26.30 -4.16
C ALA A 127 24.89 -25.95 -5.55
N TYR A 128 26.21 -25.80 -5.63
CA TYR A 128 26.92 -25.57 -6.89
C TYR A 128 27.69 -26.80 -7.29
N GLN A 129 27.46 -27.25 -8.51
CA GLN A 129 28.09 -28.49 -9.04
C GLN A 129 28.80 -28.16 -10.35
N ALA A 130 30.12 -28.02 -10.26
CA ALA A 130 30.97 -27.90 -11.44
C ALA A 130 31.15 -29.27 -12.08
N ASP A 131 31.02 -29.36 -13.41
CA ASP A 131 31.48 -30.45 -14.24
C ASP A 131 30.82 -31.86 -14.07
N ILE A 132 29.67 -32.01 -13.43
CA ILE A 132 29.02 -33.32 -13.28
C ILE A 132 28.54 -33.89 -14.62
N PHE A 133 28.10 -33.04 -15.54
CA PHE A 133 27.50 -33.47 -16.80
C PHE A 133 28.52 -33.84 -17.89
N ASN A 134 29.78 -33.38 -17.76
CA ASN A 134 30.79 -33.54 -18.79
C ASN A 134 31.71 -34.76 -18.59
N THR A 135 31.61 -35.45 -17.45
CA THR A 135 32.63 -36.45 -17.04
C THR A 135 32.21 -37.91 -17.13
N PHE A 136 30.92 -38.20 -17.31
CA PHE A 136 30.51 -39.61 -17.43
C PHE A 136 30.53 -40.10 -18.87
N LYS A 137 31.55 -40.96 -19.17
CA LYS A 137 31.62 -41.69 -20.42
C LYS A 137 31.63 -43.19 -20.13
N ILE A 138 30.75 -43.95 -20.79
CA ILE A 138 30.79 -45.41 -20.80
C ILE A 138 31.08 -45.87 -22.22
N GLY A 139 32.14 -46.68 -22.41
CA GLY A 139 32.53 -47.13 -23.73
C GLY A 139 32.90 -46.03 -24.72
N GLY A 140 33.37 -44.86 -24.23
CA GLY A 140 33.72 -43.73 -25.06
C GLY A 140 32.54 -42.78 -25.40
N GLN A 141 31.31 -43.15 -25.07
CA GLN A 141 30.13 -42.32 -25.28
C GLN A 141 29.82 -41.48 -24.04
N ALA A 142 29.58 -40.16 -24.22
CA ALA A 142 29.13 -39.26 -23.16
C ALA A 142 27.70 -39.61 -22.71
N LEU A 143 27.50 -39.82 -21.43
CA LEU A 143 26.18 -40.05 -20.84
C LEU A 143 25.53 -38.72 -20.46
N LYS A 144 24.29 -38.57 -20.88
CA LYS A 144 23.46 -37.43 -20.46
C LYS A 144 22.78 -37.80 -19.14
N LEU A 145 23.22 -37.18 -18.03
CA LEU A 145 22.57 -37.34 -16.73
C LEU A 145 21.21 -36.63 -16.74
N LYS A 146 20.16 -37.36 -16.33
CA LYS A 146 18.84 -36.76 -16.08
C LYS A 146 18.58 -36.84 -14.59
N LEU A 147 18.46 -35.68 -13.97
CA LEU A 147 18.02 -35.60 -12.58
C LEU A 147 16.51 -35.84 -12.49
N VAL A 148 16.12 -36.80 -11.66
CA VAL A 148 14.71 -37.09 -11.39
C VAL A 148 14.27 -36.26 -10.19
N PRO A 149 13.15 -35.48 -10.27
CA PRO A 149 12.63 -34.72 -9.14
C PRO A 149 12.33 -35.66 -7.96
N LEU A 150 12.67 -35.20 -6.75
CA LEU A 150 12.28 -35.90 -5.54
C LEU A 150 10.77 -35.71 -5.31
N LYS A 151 10.10 -36.76 -4.81
CA LYS A 151 8.66 -36.65 -4.46
C LYS A 151 8.39 -35.78 -3.23
N SER A 152 9.39 -35.64 -2.35
CA SER A 152 9.31 -34.88 -1.12
C SER A 152 10.41 -33.82 -1.07
N ALA A 153 10.07 -32.60 -0.70
CA ALA A 153 11.03 -31.51 -0.56
C ALA A 153 11.95 -31.72 0.64
N ILE A 154 13.26 -31.55 0.44
CA ILE A 154 14.27 -31.63 1.50
C ILE A 154 14.29 -30.34 2.34
N SER A 155 14.13 -29.20 1.69
CA SER A 155 14.14 -27.86 2.31
C SER A 155 12.95 -27.05 1.82
N LYS A 156 12.74 -25.84 2.35
CA LYS A 156 11.67 -24.94 1.85
C LYS A 156 11.98 -24.48 0.43
N LEU A 157 13.25 -24.14 0.15
CA LEU A 157 13.74 -23.77 -1.18
C LEU A 157 15.18 -24.30 -1.35
N ASN A 158 15.40 -25.07 -2.39
CA ASN A 158 16.72 -25.60 -2.77
C ASN A 158 17.02 -25.22 -4.22
N VAL A 159 18.17 -24.60 -4.43
CA VAL A 159 18.65 -24.25 -5.77
C VAL A 159 19.95 -25.01 -6.07
N MET A 160 19.95 -25.71 -7.17
CA MET A 160 21.13 -26.39 -7.67
C MET A 160 21.60 -25.71 -8.95
N VAL A 161 22.88 -25.37 -9.00
CA VAL A 161 23.52 -24.70 -10.14
C VAL A 161 24.50 -25.71 -10.77
N PHE A 162 24.35 -25.96 -12.06
CA PHE A 162 25.18 -26.85 -12.85
C PHE A 162 25.87 -26.07 -13.96
N GLU A 163 27.19 -26.26 -14.14
CA GLU A 163 27.88 -25.78 -15.32
C GLU A 163 27.56 -26.65 -16.53
N SER A 164 27.33 -26.03 -17.69
CA SER A 164 27.17 -26.65 -18.99
C SER A 164 28.17 -26.07 -19.99
N GLU A 165 28.21 -26.59 -21.21
CA GLU A 165 29.12 -26.07 -22.24
C GLU A 165 28.83 -24.64 -22.66
N THR A 166 27.58 -24.22 -22.59
CA THR A 166 27.10 -22.92 -23.14
C THR A 166 26.62 -21.93 -22.06
N GLY A 167 26.52 -22.36 -20.80
CA GLY A 167 26.02 -21.54 -19.71
C GLY A 167 25.83 -22.34 -18.43
N PHE A 168 24.83 -21.97 -17.65
CA PHE A 168 24.47 -22.69 -16.43
C PHE A 168 23.05 -23.22 -16.54
N GLU A 169 22.82 -24.39 -15.99
CA GLU A 169 21.50 -24.96 -15.78
C GLU A 169 21.18 -24.88 -14.29
N LEU A 170 20.06 -24.27 -13.95
CA LEU A 170 19.60 -24.11 -12.57
C LEU A 170 18.36 -24.93 -12.35
N ARG A 171 18.32 -25.67 -11.26
CA ARG A 171 17.14 -26.40 -10.82
C ARG A 171 16.66 -25.82 -9.52
N PHE A 172 15.38 -25.45 -9.48
CA PHE A 172 14.67 -24.99 -8.31
C PHE A 172 13.78 -26.11 -7.80
N GLU A 173 13.89 -26.43 -6.53
CA GLU A 173 13.01 -27.35 -5.81
C GLU A 173 12.45 -26.62 -4.60
N TYR A 174 11.14 -26.67 -4.39
CA TYR A 174 10.48 -25.89 -3.34
C TYR A 174 9.25 -26.60 -2.77
N ARG A 175 8.87 -26.27 -1.55
CA ARG A 175 7.64 -26.72 -0.93
C ARG A 175 6.45 -25.98 -1.54
N ASN A 176 5.61 -26.67 -2.31
CA ASN A 176 4.44 -26.08 -2.99
C ASN A 176 3.22 -25.93 -2.07
N ASP A 177 3.30 -26.38 -0.81
CA ASP A 177 2.35 -26.04 0.26
C ASP A 177 2.70 -24.72 0.95
N LEU A 178 3.91 -24.17 0.75
CA LEU A 178 4.35 -22.88 1.30
C LEU A 178 4.44 -21.79 0.23
N PHE A 179 4.84 -22.14 -0.99
CA PHE A 179 5.10 -21.18 -2.05
C PHE A 179 4.30 -21.53 -3.30
N LYS A 180 3.73 -20.52 -3.93
CA LYS A 180 3.19 -20.62 -5.29
C LYS A 180 4.34 -20.69 -6.29
N GLU A 181 4.14 -21.43 -7.39
CA GLU A 181 5.14 -21.53 -8.45
C GLU A 181 5.52 -20.17 -9.03
N GLU A 182 4.55 -19.27 -9.22
CA GLU A 182 4.76 -17.92 -9.73
C GLU A 182 5.73 -17.12 -8.84
N THR A 183 5.61 -17.26 -7.52
CA THR A 183 6.52 -16.59 -6.56
C THR A 183 7.95 -17.08 -6.71
N ILE A 184 8.15 -18.40 -6.85
CA ILE A 184 9.50 -18.96 -7.00
C ILE A 184 10.06 -18.67 -8.39
N ARG A 185 9.24 -18.59 -9.43
CA ARG A 185 9.68 -18.16 -10.76
C ARG A 185 10.11 -16.69 -10.76
N SER A 186 9.35 -15.81 -10.11
CA SER A 186 9.73 -14.41 -9.92
C SER A 186 11.05 -14.27 -9.15
N PHE A 187 11.23 -15.05 -8.07
CA PHE A 187 12.50 -15.12 -7.34
C PHE A 187 13.65 -15.58 -8.23
N ALA A 188 13.45 -16.63 -9.03
CA ALA A 188 14.47 -17.20 -9.92
C ALA A 188 14.89 -16.19 -11.00
N ASP A 189 13.94 -15.46 -11.59
CA ASP A 189 14.21 -14.42 -12.56
C ASP A 189 15.03 -13.27 -11.96
N SER A 190 14.67 -12.84 -10.75
CA SER A 190 15.44 -11.81 -10.04
C SER A 190 16.84 -12.32 -9.63
N PHE A 191 16.96 -13.55 -9.19
CA PHE A 191 18.25 -14.16 -8.87
C PHE A 191 19.17 -14.17 -10.09
N LEU A 192 18.69 -14.61 -11.25
CA LEU A 192 19.47 -14.58 -12.50
C LEU A 192 19.80 -13.15 -12.95
N LYS A 193 18.88 -12.21 -12.78
CA LYS A 193 19.14 -10.79 -13.06
C LYS A 193 20.23 -10.23 -12.16
N ILE A 194 20.22 -10.57 -10.86
CA ILE A 194 21.27 -10.17 -9.91
C ILE A 194 22.62 -10.74 -10.32
N VAL A 195 22.72 -12.02 -10.71
CA VAL A 195 23.98 -12.59 -11.22
C VAL A 195 24.49 -11.79 -12.43
N GLU A 196 23.62 -11.52 -13.41
CA GLU A 196 23.97 -10.71 -14.59
C GLU A 196 24.46 -9.31 -14.19
N GLN A 197 23.79 -8.66 -13.24
CA GLN A 197 24.13 -7.30 -12.78
C GLN A 197 25.45 -7.29 -11.98
N PHE A 198 25.74 -8.34 -11.20
CA PHE A 198 27.03 -8.47 -10.50
C PHE A 198 28.23 -8.48 -11.45
N LEU A 199 28.05 -8.99 -12.66
CA LEU A 199 29.11 -8.97 -13.68
C LEU A 199 29.34 -7.58 -14.29
N LYS A 200 28.40 -6.64 -14.11
CA LYS A 200 28.37 -5.35 -14.83
C LYS A 200 28.41 -4.13 -13.91
N LYS A 201 27.87 -4.21 -12.70
CA LYS A 201 27.70 -3.08 -11.78
C LYS A 201 28.84 -3.02 -10.75
N SER A 202 29.11 -1.80 -10.30
CA SER A 202 30.18 -1.57 -9.32
C SER A 202 29.68 -1.64 -7.89
N LYS A 203 28.48 -1.11 -7.58
CA LYS A 203 27.90 -1.07 -6.25
C LYS A 203 26.65 -1.90 -6.12
N LEU A 204 26.35 -2.43 -4.92
CA LEU A 204 25.14 -3.18 -4.65
C LEU A 204 23.86 -2.32 -4.83
N CYS A 205 23.87 -1.06 -4.41
CA CYS A 205 22.74 -0.16 -4.58
C CYS A 205 22.37 0.12 -6.05
N GLU A 206 23.27 -0.15 -7.01
CA GLU A 206 23.03 -0.02 -8.44
C GLU A 206 22.44 -1.28 -9.08
N VAL A 207 22.37 -2.39 -8.34
CA VAL A 207 21.91 -3.69 -8.84
C VAL A 207 20.41 -3.68 -9.01
N GLU A 208 19.93 -3.83 -10.24
CA GLU A 208 18.52 -3.97 -10.55
C GLU A 208 18.00 -5.36 -10.15
N LEU A 209 16.82 -5.39 -9.56
CA LEU A 209 16.22 -6.62 -9.00
C LEU A 209 15.21 -7.27 -9.94
N VAL A 210 14.74 -6.54 -10.95
CA VAL A 210 13.68 -6.95 -11.88
C VAL A 210 14.20 -7.01 -13.31
N ASN A 211 13.76 -8.02 -14.05
CA ASN A 211 14.03 -8.15 -15.48
C ASN A 211 12.95 -7.45 -16.31
N GLU A 212 13.09 -7.41 -17.63
CA GLU A 212 12.15 -6.75 -18.54
C GLU A 212 10.74 -7.32 -18.47
N ASN A 213 10.58 -8.64 -18.31
CA ASN A 213 9.26 -9.27 -18.19
C ASN A 213 8.58 -8.89 -16.87
N GLN A 214 9.33 -8.88 -15.76
CA GLN A 214 8.82 -8.43 -14.47
C GLN A 214 8.47 -6.94 -14.49
N LEU A 215 9.27 -6.10 -15.16
CA LEU A 215 8.92 -4.68 -15.35
C LEU A 215 7.62 -4.52 -16.12
N ALA A 216 7.44 -5.28 -17.22
CA ALA A 216 6.20 -5.24 -17.99
C ALA A 216 4.99 -5.71 -17.17
N GLU A 217 5.14 -6.71 -16.28
CA GLU A 217 4.10 -7.15 -15.34
C GLU A 217 3.76 -6.03 -14.36
N LEU A 218 4.76 -5.41 -13.72
CA LEU A 218 4.57 -4.31 -12.77
C LEU A 218 3.95 -3.08 -13.43
N ASP A 219 4.36 -2.76 -14.66
CA ASP A 219 3.76 -1.67 -15.43
C ASP A 219 2.32 -1.98 -15.84
N ASN A 220 1.97 -3.27 -16.05
CA ASN A 220 0.60 -3.66 -16.33
C ASN A 220 -0.34 -3.46 -15.13
N PHE A 221 0.15 -3.61 -13.89
CA PHE A 221 -0.63 -3.28 -12.69
C PHE A 221 -0.94 -1.77 -12.59
N ASN A 222 -0.14 -0.93 -13.22
CA ASN A 222 -0.28 0.52 -13.24
C ASN A 222 -1.00 1.07 -14.49
N LYS A 223 -1.65 0.21 -15.29
CA LYS A 223 -2.57 0.61 -16.37
C LYS A 223 -3.92 0.99 -15.76
N THR A 224 -3.93 2.12 -15.09
CA THR A 224 -5.07 2.61 -14.30
C THR A 224 -5.68 3.87 -14.90
N GLU A 225 -5.20 4.29 -16.07
CA GLU A 225 -5.68 5.51 -16.73
C GLU A 225 -7.18 5.38 -17.06
N PHE A 226 -7.96 6.27 -16.49
CA PHE A 226 -9.38 6.43 -16.76
C PHE A 226 -9.67 7.89 -17.11
N PRO A 227 -10.29 8.18 -18.28
CA PRO A 227 -10.59 9.52 -18.69
C PRO A 227 -11.71 10.12 -17.84
N PHE A 228 -11.52 11.34 -17.37
CA PHE A 228 -12.55 12.17 -16.72
C PHE A 228 -12.35 13.64 -17.15
N ASP A 229 -13.38 14.45 -16.97
CA ASP A 229 -13.30 15.89 -17.28
C ASP A 229 -12.55 16.59 -16.12
N ASP A 230 -11.24 16.78 -16.31
CA ASP A 230 -10.33 17.41 -15.36
C ASP A 230 -10.43 18.95 -15.33
N SER A 231 -11.23 19.54 -16.22
CA SER A 231 -11.50 20.98 -16.21
C SER A 231 -12.53 21.41 -15.16
N LYS A 232 -13.33 20.48 -14.65
CA LYS A 232 -14.38 20.74 -13.66
C LYS A 232 -13.93 20.40 -12.24
N THR A 233 -14.28 21.25 -11.31
CA THR A 233 -14.10 21.06 -9.88
C THR A 233 -15.30 20.34 -9.24
N VAL A 234 -15.17 19.93 -7.98
CA VAL A 234 -16.29 19.41 -7.18
C VAL A 234 -17.40 20.47 -7.05
N VAL A 235 -17.04 21.77 -6.98
CA VAL A 235 -18.00 22.87 -6.90
C VAL A 235 -18.85 22.95 -8.17
N ASP A 236 -18.22 22.85 -9.35
CA ASP A 236 -18.95 22.87 -10.62
C ASP A 236 -19.95 21.73 -10.71
N LEU A 237 -19.56 20.53 -10.32
CA LEU A 237 -20.46 19.36 -10.34
C LEU A 237 -21.60 19.46 -9.33
N PHE A 238 -21.32 20.02 -8.14
CA PHE A 238 -22.35 20.27 -7.16
C PHE A 238 -23.38 21.28 -7.68
N GLU A 239 -22.94 22.40 -8.28
CA GLU A 239 -23.84 23.40 -8.89
C GLU A 239 -24.65 22.81 -10.06
N GLU A 240 -24.05 21.94 -10.89
CA GLU A 240 -24.76 21.22 -11.94
C GLU A 240 -25.83 20.31 -11.36
N GLN A 241 -25.52 19.60 -10.26
CA GLN A 241 -26.48 18.72 -9.60
C GLN A 241 -27.63 19.49 -8.96
N CYS A 242 -27.35 20.66 -8.33
CA CYS A 242 -28.39 21.54 -7.80
C CYS A 242 -29.38 21.99 -8.89
N LYS A 243 -28.91 22.28 -10.09
CA LYS A 243 -29.75 22.62 -11.25
C LYS A 243 -30.53 21.44 -11.79
N LYS A 244 -29.96 20.21 -11.73
CA LYS A 244 -30.56 18.99 -12.24
C LYS A 244 -31.72 18.51 -11.35
N THR A 245 -31.56 18.56 -10.03
CA THR A 245 -32.56 18.05 -9.06
C THR A 245 -32.77 19.04 -7.90
N PRO A 246 -33.27 20.26 -8.15
CA PRO A 246 -33.34 21.32 -7.14
C PRO A 246 -34.21 20.95 -5.92
N ASP A 247 -35.32 20.27 -6.15
CA ASP A 247 -36.31 19.97 -5.11
C ASP A 247 -36.04 18.67 -4.34
N LYS A 248 -34.97 17.93 -4.76
CA LYS A 248 -34.60 16.68 -4.10
C LYS A 248 -33.91 16.98 -2.76
N THR A 249 -34.19 16.16 -1.74
CA THR A 249 -33.44 16.16 -0.49
C THR A 249 -31.97 15.87 -0.74
N ALA A 250 -31.08 16.72 -0.25
CA ALA A 250 -29.64 16.59 -0.36
C ALA A 250 -28.99 16.23 0.98
N VAL A 251 -29.41 16.87 2.08
CA VAL A 251 -28.85 16.66 3.43
C VAL A 251 -29.97 16.46 4.45
N VAL A 252 -29.78 15.47 5.31
CA VAL A 252 -30.68 15.15 6.43
C VAL A 252 -29.89 15.14 7.73
N TYR A 253 -30.38 15.86 8.73
CA TYR A 253 -29.87 15.80 10.10
C TYR A 253 -31.03 15.91 11.09
N LYS A 254 -31.26 14.83 11.85
CA LYS A 254 -32.46 14.73 12.72
C LYS A 254 -33.75 14.96 11.90
N GLU A 255 -34.59 15.86 12.37
CA GLU A 255 -35.85 16.22 11.69
C GLU A 255 -35.65 17.23 10.53
N LYS A 256 -34.44 17.78 10.37
CA LYS A 256 -34.15 18.80 9.35
C LYS A 256 -33.81 18.11 8.03
N LYS A 257 -34.43 18.55 6.96
CA LYS A 257 -34.15 18.16 5.58
C LYS A 257 -33.90 19.41 4.75
N PHE A 258 -32.85 19.35 3.95
CA PHE A 258 -32.48 20.44 3.03
C PHE A 258 -32.46 19.89 1.61
N THR A 259 -33.12 20.59 0.71
CA THR A 259 -33.07 20.31 -0.72
C THR A 259 -31.76 20.79 -1.35
N TYR A 260 -31.46 20.33 -2.55
CA TYR A 260 -30.31 20.81 -3.31
C TYR A 260 -30.37 22.30 -3.56
N ALA A 261 -31.55 22.85 -3.87
CA ALA A 261 -31.74 24.27 -4.08
C ALA A 261 -31.52 25.10 -2.79
N GLU A 262 -31.99 24.63 -1.64
CA GLU A 262 -31.79 25.29 -0.36
C GLU A 262 -30.32 25.32 0.04
N ILE A 263 -29.60 24.19 -0.16
CA ILE A 263 -28.15 24.13 0.09
C ILE A 263 -27.41 25.06 -0.85
N ASP A 264 -27.78 25.11 -2.13
CA ASP A 264 -27.15 26.00 -3.10
C ASP A 264 -27.30 27.48 -2.65
N GLU A 265 -28.50 27.88 -2.22
CA GLU A 265 -28.74 29.25 -1.71
C GLU A 265 -27.91 29.54 -0.45
N ILE A 266 -27.90 28.63 0.55
CA ILE A 266 -27.15 28.82 1.80
C ILE A 266 -25.65 28.91 1.52
N THR A 267 -25.12 28.02 0.67
CA THR A 267 -23.69 27.99 0.33
C THR A 267 -23.26 29.24 -0.46
N ASN A 268 -24.12 29.79 -1.32
CA ASN A 268 -23.89 31.07 -1.99
C ASN A 268 -23.80 32.25 -1.01
N ARG A 269 -24.63 32.26 0.04
CA ARG A 269 -24.57 33.28 1.11
C ARG A 269 -23.27 33.19 1.91
N ILE A 270 -22.82 31.95 2.26
CA ILE A 270 -21.55 31.74 2.93
C ILE A 270 -20.38 32.18 2.04
N ALA A 271 -20.39 31.82 0.75
CA ALA A 271 -19.38 32.25 -0.20
C ALA A 271 -19.28 33.78 -0.29
N GLY A 272 -20.44 34.48 -0.33
CA GLY A 272 -20.52 35.94 -0.29
C GLY A 272 -19.90 36.54 0.96
N TYR A 273 -20.17 35.95 2.11
CA TYR A 273 -19.58 36.38 3.38
C TYR A 273 -18.05 36.19 3.39
N VAL A 274 -17.57 35.02 3.02
CA VAL A 274 -16.11 34.71 2.94
C VAL A 274 -15.41 35.69 2.00
N HIS A 275 -15.98 35.91 0.82
CA HIS A 275 -15.45 36.86 -0.16
C HIS A 275 -15.41 38.29 0.37
N SER A 276 -16.47 38.75 1.12
CA SER A 276 -16.52 40.06 1.72
C SER A 276 -15.42 40.33 2.77
N LYS A 277 -14.82 39.23 3.30
CA LYS A 277 -13.67 39.28 4.20
C LYS A 277 -12.32 39.32 3.44
N GLY A 278 -12.34 39.39 2.12
CA GLY A 278 -11.15 39.37 1.28
C GLY A 278 -10.45 38.01 1.24
N ILE A 279 -11.16 36.92 1.52
CA ILE A 279 -10.63 35.55 1.49
C ILE A 279 -11.08 34.88 0.18
N GLY A 280 -10.14 34.31 -0.54
CA GLY A 280 -10.36 33.64 -1.83
C GLY A 280 -9.25 32.64 -2.07
N LYS A 281 -8.76 32.56 -3.31
CA LYS A 281 -7.74 31.61 -3.75
C LYS A 281 -6.59 31.47 -2.73
N GLU A 282 -6.25 30.19 -2.38
CA GLU A 282 -5.23 29.84 -1.39
C GLU A 282 -5.49 30.34 0.05
N GLY A 283 -6.60 31.06 0.29
CA GLY A 283 -7.03 31.42 1.63
C GLY A 283 -7.66 30.24 2.33
N VAL A 284 -7.41 30.09 3.64
CA VAL A 284 -7.97 29.01 4.46
C VAL A 284 -9.00 29.55 5.43
N VAL A 285 -10.17 28.88 5.49
CA VAL A 285 -11.21 29.10 6.47
C VAL A 285 -11.29 27.89 7.38
N SER A 286 -11.10 28.09 8.70
CA SER A 286 -11.26 27.03 9.69
C SER A 286 -12.75 26.83 10.02
N ILE A 287 -13.15 25.57 10.22
CA ILE A 287 -14.53 25.21 10.55
C ILE A 287 -14.51 24.36 11.83
N LEU A 288 -15.03 24.91 12.94
CA LEU A 288 -15.14 24.29 14.24
C LEU A 288 -16.61 24.16 14.65
N ILE A 289 -17.23 23.06 14.25
CA ILE A 289 -18.65 22.80 14.49
C ILE A 289 -18.89 21.39 15.03
N PRO A 290 -19.95 21.17 15.81
CA PRO A 290 -20.34 19.81 16.16
C PRO A 290 -20.87 19.09 14.91
N ARG A 291 -21.10 17.80 15.03
CA ARG A 291 -21.72 17.00 13.98
C ARG A 291 -23.15 17.51 13.72
N CYS A 292 -23.35 18.13 12.58
CA CYS A 292 -24.64 18.72 12.17
C CYS A 292 -24.67 18.98 10.66
N GLU A 293 -25.81 19.50 10.18
CA GLU A 293 -26.04 19.82 8.76
C GLU A 293 -25.03 20.80 8.17
N TYR A 294 -24.42 21.65 8.99
CA TYR A 294 -23.40 22.59 8.52
C TYR A 294 -22.04 21.97 8.18
N MET A 295 -21.82 20.68 8.46
CA MET A 295 -20.58 20.00 8.01
C MET A 295 -20.37 20.12 6.49
N PRO A 296 -21.27 19.60 5.63
CA PRO A 296 -21.15 19.76 4.18
C PRO A 296 -21.47 21.18 3.70
N ILE A 297 -22.45 21.87 4.33
CA ILE A 297 -22.92 23.19 3.88
C ILE A 297 -21.82 24.25 4.04
N ALA A 298 -21.14 24.30 5.19
CA ALA A 298 -20.08 25.29 5.41
C ALA A 298 -18.87 25.02 4.51
N SER A 299 -18.46 23.74 4.35
CA SER A 299 -17.34 23.41 3.49
C SER A 299 -17.59 23.80 2.02
N ILE A 300 -18.77 23.46 1.47
CA ILE A 300 -19.13 23.84 0.09
C ILE A 300 -19.21 25.37 -0.05
N GLY A 301 -19.77 26.07 0.95
CA GLY A 301 -19.85 27.54 0.93
C GLY A 301 -18.46 28.18 0.90
N VAL A 302 -17.50 27.66 1.66
CA VAL A 302 -16.11 28.12 1.60
C VAL A 302 -15.50 27.84 0.23
N LEU A 303 -15.65 26.62 -0.30
CA LEU A 303 -15.11 26.25 -1.61
C LEU A 303 -15.68 27.09 -2.76
N LYS A 304 -16.96 27.46 -2.72
CA LYS A 304 -17.58 28.36 -3.71
C LYS A 304 -16.95 29.75 -3.72
N SER A 305 -16.39 30.23 -2.61
CA SER A 305 -15.68 31.50 -2.57
C SER A 305 -14.29 31.47 -3.22
N GLY A 306 -13.82 30.27 -3.62
CA GLY A 306 -12.46 30.03 -4.09
C GLY A 306 -11.44 29.80 -2.98
N ALA A 307 -11.87 29.78 -1.72
CA ALA A 307 -11.03 29.48 -0.56
C ALA A 307 -11.03 27.96 -0.23
N ALA A 308 -10.00 27.51 0.46
CA ALA A 308 -9.94 26.18 1.04
C ALA A 308 -10.52 26.15 2.46
N TYR A 309 -10.96 24.97 2.90
CA TYR A 309 -11.41 24.82 4.28
C TYR A 309 -10.49 23.92 5.10
N GLN A 310 -10.46 24.19 6.41
CA GLN A 310 -9.77 23.38 7.42
C GLN A 310 -10.82 22.87 8.42
N PRO A 311 -11.15 21.58 8.41
CA PRO A 311 -12.05 21.01 9.41
C PRO A 311 -11.31 20.83 10.74
N LEU A 312 -11.95 21.23 11.84
CA LEU A 312 -11.46 21.09 13.19
C LEU A 312 -12.42 20.20 13.98
N ASP A 313 -11.92 19.10 14.53
CA ASP A 313 -12.72 18.21 15.38
C ASP A 313 -12.81 18.78 16.80
N PRO A 314 -14.01 19.06 17.33
CA PRO A 314 -14.16 19.59 18.69
C PRO A 314 -13.62 18.68 19.80
N SER A 315 -13.38 17.40 19.51
CA SER A 315 -12.80 16.45 20.46
C SER A 315 -11.28 16.64 20.66
N TYR A 316 -10.63 17.46 19.83
CA TYR A 316 -9.19 17.70 19.97
C TYR A 316 -8.90 18.63 21.15
N PRO A 317 -7.75 18.43 21.85
CA PRO A 317 -7.33 19.35 22.89
C PRO A 317 -7.21 20.79 22.38
N PRO A 318 -7.57 21.81 23.20
CA PRO A 318 -7.50 23.23 22.82
C PRO A 318 -6.15 23.66 22.25
N GLU A 319 -5.06 23.19 22.82
CA GLU A 319 -3.70 23.53 22.35
C GLU A 319 -3.46 23.01 20.92
N ARG A 320 -4.01 21.84 20.58
CA ARG A 320 -3.92 21.29 19.25
C ARG A 320 -4.74 22.09 18.25
N LEU A 321 -5.95 22.50 18.61
CA LEU A 321 -6.82 23.36 17.79
C LEU A 321 -6.15 24.71 17.52
N GLN A 322 -5.60 25.36 18.56
CA GLN A 322 -4.88 26.63 18.44
C GLN A 322 -3.66 26.50 17.51
N PHE A 323 -2.88 25.43 17.68
CA PHE A 323 -1.75 25.14 16.79
C PHE A 323 -2.21 25.04 15.33
N MET A 324 -3.24 24.23 15.05
CA MET A 324 -3.72 23.97 13.69
C MET A 324 -4.23 25.25 13.01
N ILE A 325 -4.99 26.10 13.72
CA ILE A 325 -5.48 27.38 13.18
C ILE A 325 -4.34 28.35 12.88
N LYS A 326 -3.37 28.44 13.79
CA LYS A 326 -2.22 29.32 13.64
C LYS A 326 -1.31 28.86 12.49
N ASP A 327 -1.05 27.57 12.39
CA ASP A 327 -0.21 26.98 11.34
C ASP A 327 -0.87 27.14 9.96
N ALA A 328 -2.19 26.98 9.87
CA ALA A 328 -2.98 27.23 8.66
C ALA A 328 -3.13 28.73 8.31
N ASN A 329 -2.72 29.63 9.19
CA ASN A 329 -2.91 31.09 9.04
C ASN A 329 -4.37 31.46 8.69
N ALA A 330 -5.33 30.75 9.29
CA ALA A 330 -6.74 30.95 9.02
C ALA A 330 -7.25 32.29 9.61
N LYS A 331 -7.77 33.14 8.75
CA LYS A 331 -8.27 34.50 9.12
C LYS A 331 -9.75 34.53 9.46
N LEU A 332 -10.49 33.50 9.09
CA LEU A 332 -11.92 33.35 9.38
C LEU A 332 -12.14 31.96 10.00
N LEU A 333 -12.95 31.95 11.05
CA LEU A 333 -13.45 30.77 11.71
C LEU A 333 -14.97 30.70 11.55
N ILE A 334 -15.50 29.61 10.99
CA ILE A 334 -16.92 29.28 11.06
C ILE A 334 -17.09 28.36 12.28
N ALA A 335 -17.89 28.74 13.26
CA ALA A 335 -17.98 28.02 14.53
C ALA A 335 -19.38 27.94 15.12
N ASP A 336 -19.61 26.90 15.92
CA ASP A 336 -20.70 26.89 16.88
C ASP A 336 -20.31 27.74 18.11
N GLU A 337 -21.24 28.56 18.60
CA GLU A 337 -21.00 29.47 19.73
C GLU A 337 -20.49 28.74 20.98
N ASN A 338 -21.02 27.53 21.25
CA ASN A 338 -20.64 26.73 22.42
C ASN A 338 -19.22 26.16 22.36
N LEU A 339 -18.57 26.18 21.19
CA LEU A 339 -17.21 25.68 20.98
C LEU A 339 -16.15 26.78 21.02
N LEU A 340 -16.53 28.05 21.09
CA LEU A 340 -15.58 29.17 21.10
C LEU A 340 -14.65 29.14 22.34
N GLU A 341 -15.10 28.58 23.44
CA GLU A 341 -14.28 28.41 24.66
C GLU A 341 -13.04 27.55 24.44
N LEU A 342 -13.03 26.68 23.41
CA LEU A 342 -11.87 25.89 23.03
C LEU A 342 -10.76 26.74 22.36
N LEU A 343 -11.08 27.96 21.95
CA LEU A 343 -10.20 28.86 21.19
C LEU A 343 -10.19 30.28 21.76
N PRO A 344 -9.88 30.47 23.05
CA PRO A 344 -9.99 31.76 23.73
C PRO A 344 -9.09 32.85 23.13
N ASP A 345 -7.99 32.49 22.52
CA ASP A 345 -6.97 33.41 21.96
C ASP A 345 -7.15 33.67 20.47
N TYR A 346 -8.24 33.15 19.84
CA TYR A 346 -8.47 33.40 18.42
C TYR A 346 -8.94 34.86 18.21
N SER A 347 -8.19 35.61 17.40
CA SER A 347 -8.42 37.03 17.14
C SER A 347 -8.88 37.35 15.72
N GLY A 348 -9.11 36.33 14.89
CA GLY A 348 -9.64 36.52 13.53
C GLY A 348 -11.16 36.78 13.48
N ASP A 349 -11.68 36.92 12.28
CA ASP A 349 -13.13 37.02 12.06
C ASP A 349 -13.83 35.70 12.43
N ILE A 350 -15.06 35.79 12.98
CA ILE A 350 -15.87 34.63 13.34
C ILE A 350 -17.25 34.76 12.65
N LEU A 351 -17.66 33.67 11.99
CA LEU A 351 -19.04 33.48 11.54
C LEU A 351 -19.67 32.37 12.39
N LEU A 352 -20.68 32.73 13.17
CA LEU A 352 -21.40 31.73 13.96
C LEU A 352 -22.41 30.97 13.10
N THR A 353 -22.54 29.65 13.31
CA THR A 353 -23.52 28.83 12.58
C THR A 353 -24.95 29.34 12.70
N LYS A 354 -25.33 29.90 13.86
CA LYS A 354 -26.65 30.52 14.10
C LYS A 354 -26.94 31.74 13.23
N ASP A 355 -25.88 32.41 12.73
CA ASP A 355 -26.02 33.62 11.92
C ASP A 355 -26.08 33.31 10.41
N ILE A 356 -25.71 32.10 10.00
CA ILE A 356 -25.73 31.69 8.59
C ILE A 356 -27.09 31.90 7.92
N PRO A 357 -28.24 31.54 8.52
CA PRO A 357 -29.54 31.75 7.89
C PRO A 357 -29.87 33.24 7.63
N ASN A 358 -29.25 34.15 8.39
CA ASN A 358 -29.46 35.58 8.30
C ASN A 358 -28.49 36.32 7.38
N LEU A 359 -27.54 35.61 6.77
CA LEU A 359 -26.59 36.18 5.82
C LEU A 359 -27.35 36.76 4.60
N PRO A 360 -26.93 37.91 4.07
CA PRO A 360 -27.55 38.49 2.89
C PRO A 360 -27.44 37.58 1.70
N LYS A 361 -28.44 37.59 0.82
CA LYS A 361 -28.31 36.95 -0.49
C LYS A 361 -27.14 37.56 -1.25
N SER A 362 -26.34 36.75 -1.89
CA SER A 362 -25.21 37.21 -2.67
C SER A 362 -25.47 36.91 -4.14
N ASP A 363 -25.58 37.98 -4.93
CA ASP A 363 -25.62 37.91 -6.40
C ASP A 363 -24.20 38.08 -7.00
N ALA A 364 -23.15 38.03 -6.15
CA ALA A 364 -21.78 38.21 -6.59
C ALA A 364 -21.32 37.00 -7.40
N VAL A 365 -20.74 37.26 -8.56
CA VAL A 365 -20.03 36.26 -9.33
C VAL A 365 -18.65 36.10 -8.70
N PHE A 366 -18.47 34.99 -8.00
CA PHE A 366 -17.18 34.65 -7.41
C PHE A 366 -16.21 34.10 -8.46
N THR A 367 -14.92 34.31 -8.25
CA THR A 367 -13.90 33.60 -9.03
C THR A 367 -13.99 32.13 -8.65
N LYS A 368 -14.46 31.29 -9.55
CA LYS A 368 -14.53 29.87 -9.32
C LYS A 368 -13.14 29.28 -9.06
N PRO A 369 -13.03 28.30 -8.16
CA PRO A 369 -11.77 27.60 -7.98
C PRO A 369 -11.35 26.84 -9.26
N SER A 370 -10.06 26.77 -9.52
CA SER A 370 -9.50 25.93 -10.56
C SER A 370 -9.14 24.55 -10.00
N PRO A 371 -8.95 23.54 -10.86
CA PRO A 371 -8.54 22.19 -10.42
C PRO A 371 -7.25 22.17 -9.59
N ASP A 372 -6.31 23.08 -9.83
CA ASP A 372 -5.04 23.18 -9.11
C ASP A 372 -5.10 24.04 -7.85
N ASP A 373 -6.26 24.60 -7.50
CA ASP A 373 -6.41 25.38 -6.27
C ASP A 373 -6.58 24.46 -5.06
N LEU A 374 -6.17 24.94 -3.88
CA LEU A 374 -6.32 24.22 -2.63
C LEU A 374 -7.80 23.99 -2.29
N PHE A 375 -8.14 22.74 -1.99
CA PHE A 375 -9.49 22.31 -1.61
C PHE A 375 -9.65 22.23 -0.09
N ILE A 376 -8.74 21.51 0.58
CA ILE A 376 -8.83 21.22 2.00
C ILE A 376 -7.45 21.09 2.63
N LEU A 377 -7.37 21.48 3.89
CA LEU A 377 -6.20 21.30 4.75
C LEU A 377 -6.58 20.39 5.92
N ILE A 378 -6.13 19.14 5.90
CA ILE A 378 -6.40 18.13 6.95
C ILE A 378 -5.13 17.84 7.74
N TYR A 379 -5.22 17.88 9.07
CA TYR A 379 -4.09 17.61 9.95
C TYR A 379 -4.02 16.15 10.38
N THR A 380 -2.87 15.55 10.11
CA THR A 380 -2.53 14.18 10.51
C THR A 380 -1.54 14.19 11.68
N SER A 381 -1.48 13.09 12.45
CA SER A 381 -0.45 12.88 13.46
C SER A 381 0.90 12.66 12.77
N GLY A 382 1.77 13.69 12.78
CA GLY A 382 3.12 13.56 12.22
C GLY A 382 3.96 12.54 12.98
N SER A 383 4.86 11.85 12.29
CA SER A 383 5.84 10.89 12.87
C SER A 383 6.73 11.52 13.94
N THR A 384 6.82 12.85 13.98
CA THR A 384 7.60 13.65 14.95
C THR A 384 6.78 14.11 16.15
N GLY A 385 5.50 13.72 16.25
CA GLY A 385 4.57 14.15 17.31
C GLY A 385 3.91 15.51 17.06
N THR A 386 4.41 16.34 16.12
CA THR A 386 3.76 17.59 15.72
C THR A 386 2.77 17.32 14.60
N PRO A 387 1.51 17.80 14.67
CA PRO A 387 0.55 17.64 13.58
C PRO A 387 1.06 18.26 12.29
N LYS A 388 0.80 17.60 11.15
CA LYS A 388 1.16 18.08 9.81
C LYS A 388 -0.11 18.27 8.99
N GLY A 389 -0.24 19.42 8.32
CA GLY A 389 -1.35 19.72 7.42
C GLY A 389 -1.11 19.11 6.04
N ALA A 390 -1.91 18.12 5.66
CA ALA A 390 -1.99 17.63 4.31
C ALA A 390 -2.84 18.58 3.47
N MET A 391 -2.28 19.05 2.35
CA MET A 391 -2.91 20.01 1.44
C MET A 391 -3.40 19.25 0.19
N LEU A 392 -4.73 19.17 -0.01
CA LEU A 392 -5.31 18.51 -1.16
C LEU A 392 -5.91 19.55 -2.12
N GLU A 393 -5.67 19.39 -3.40
CA GLU A 393 -6.19 20.25 -4.46
C GLU A 393 -7.56 19.76 -4.97
N HIS A 394 -8.32 20.63 -5.64
CA HIS A 394 -9.63 20.28 -6.20
C HIS A 394 -9.56 19.07 -7.15
N LYS A 395 -8.53 18.98 -7.99
CA LYS A 395 -8.34 17.84 -8.92
C LYS A 395 -8.17 16.51 -8.21
N ASN A 396 -7.51 16.49 -7.03
CA ASN A 396 -7.30 15.27 -6.26
C ASN A 396 -8.64 14.73 -5.74
N VAL A 397 -9.42 15.60 -5.08
CA VAL A 397 -10.74 15.21 -4.54
C VAL A 397 -11.71 14.89 -5.68
N ARG A 398 -11.65 15.64 -6.80
CA ARG A 398 -12.49 15.40 -7.98
C ARG A 398 -12.25 14.04 -8.60
N SER A 399 -10.98 13.67 -8.84
CA SER A 399 -10.59 12.36 -9.38
C SER A 399 -11.03 11.21 -8.46
N PHE A 400 -10.84 11.39 -7.15
CA PHE A 400 -11.29 10.45 -6.14
C PHE A 400 -12.81 10.26 -6.16
N CYS A 401 -13.59 11.35 -6.20
CA CYS A 401 -15.05 11.28 -6.25
C CYS A 401 -15.57 10.55 -7.48
N ASP A 402 -14.97 10.78 -8.66
CA ASP A 402 -15.33 10.08 -9.90
C ASP A 402 -15.18 8.57 -9.78
N PHE A 403 -14.03 8.14 -9.27
CA PHE A 403 -13.78 6.73 -9.01
C PHE A 403 -14.79 6.18 -8.00
N HIS A 404 -14.96 6.86 -6.87
CA HIS A 404 -15.78 6.36 -5.77
C HIS A 404 -17.26 6.23 -6.15
N ILE A 405 -17.81 7.24 -6.83
CA ILE A 405 -19.19 7.21 -7.35
C ILE A 405 -19.39 6.01 -8.26
N ARG A 406 -18.50 5.80 -9.22
CA ARG A 406 -18.62 4.75 -10.21
C ARG A 406 -18.38 3.36 -9.64
N ASN A 407 -17.41 3.24 -8.73
CA ASN A 407 -17.06 1.93 -8.13
C ASN A 407 -18.06 1.47 -7.08
N SER A 408 -18.79 2.40 -6.46
CA SER A 408 -19.81 2.10 -5.44
C SER A 408 -21.23 2.30 -5.95
N ASP A 409 -21.43 2.55 -7.24
CA ASP A 409 -22.75 2.77 -7.87
C ASP A 409 -23.59 3.83 -7.15
N ILE A 410 -22.94 4.95 -6.72
CA ILE A 410 -23.65 6.06 -6.11
C ILE A 410 -24.43 6.83 -7.19
N ASP A 411 -25.72 6.98 -7.01
CA ASP A 411 -26.63 7.66 -7.91
C ASP A 411 -27.69 8.48 -7.16
N GLU A 412 -28.66 9.01 -7.90
CA GLU A 412 -29.75 9.78 -7.35
C GLU A 412 -30.73 8.99 -6.46
N HIS A 413 -30.66 7.67 -6.42
CA HIS A 413 -31.45 6.79 -5.56
C HIS A 413 -30.69 6.34 -4.32
N SER A 414 -29.43 6.68 -4.23
CA SER A 414 -28.57 6.30 -3.13
C SER A 414 -28.81 7.15 -1.90
N VAL A 415 -28.70 6.55 -0.72
CA VAL A 415 -28.75 7.21 0.58
C VAL A 415 -27.44 6.90 1.29
N VAL A 416 -26.64 7.94 1.56
CA VAL A 416 -25.28 7.84 2.06
C VAL A 416 -25.22 8.34 3.51
N SER A 417 -24.56 7.59 4.38
CA SER A 417 -24.32 8.05 5.76
C SER A 417 -23.08 8.93 5.84
N ALA A 418 -23.13 10.05 6.55
CA ALA A 418 -21.96 10.80 7.00
C ALA A 418 -21.61 10.33 8.43
N TYR A 419 -20.82 9.28 8.53
CA TYR A 419 -20.41 8.62 9.76
C TYR A 419 -19.04 9.08 10.25
N ALA A 420 -18.09 9.31 9.34
CA ALA A 420 -16.72 9.69 9.68
C ALA A 420 -16.65 10.97 10.52
N SER A 421 -15.60 11.12 11.36
CA SER A 421 -15.29 12.41 11.97
C SER A 421 -14.93 13.42 10.88
N TYR A 422 -15.42 14.64 11.05
CA TYR A 422 -15.16 15.74 10.11
C TYR A 422 -13.68 16.14 10.04
N GLY A 423 -12.90 15.87 11.09
CA GLY A 423 -11.46 16.09 11.12
C GLY A 423 -10.62 15.02 10.41
N PHE A 424 -11.24 13.98 9.84
CA PHE A 424 -10.57 12.91 9.09
C PHE A 424 -10.98 12.92 7.62
N ASP A 425 -10.02 12.59 6.75
CA ASP A 425 -10.22 12.55 5.30
C ASP A 425 -11.30 11.57 4.82
N ALA A 426 -11.61 10.55 5.61
CA ALA A 426 -12.70 9.62 5.30
C ALA A 426 -14.05 10.33 5.09
N CYS A 427 -14.30 11.51 5.70
CA CYS A 427 -15.52 12.27 5.45
C CYS A 427 -15.65 12.74 3.99
N LEU A 428 -14.53 12.87 3.26
CA LEU A 428 -14.54 13.22 1.84
C LEU A 428 -15.18 12.12 0.99
N SER A 429 -15.05 10.84 1.39
CA SER A 429 -15.66 9.71 0.68
C SER A 429 -17.18 9.60 0.88
N GLU A 430 -17.70 10.26 1.89
CA GLU A 430 -19.13 10.27 2.19
C GLU A 430 -19.82 11.51 1.59
N MET A 431 -19.32 12.72 1.92
CA MET A 431 -20.01 13.97 1.63
C MET A 431 -20.03 14.32 0.14
N TYR A 432 -18.86 14.37 -0.49
CA TYR A 432 -18.77 14.90 -1.85
C TYR A 432 -19.28 13.92 -2.91
N PRO A 433 -18.95 12.63 -2.88
CA PRO A 433 -19.56 11.67 -3.83
C PRO A 433 -21.08 11.63 -3.73
N ALA A 434 -21.65 11.71 -2.52
CA ALA A 434 -23.10 11.76 -2.35
C ALA A 434 -23.71 12.99 -3.03
N LEU A 435 -23.17 14.19 -2.73
CA LEU A 435 -23.76 15.45 -3.18
C LEU A 435 -23.59 15.72 -4.67
N ILE A 436 -22.46 15.33 -5.28
CA ILE A 436 -22.26 15.47 -6.73
C ILE A 436 -22.89 14.32 -7.53
N GLY A 437 -23.12 13.15 -6.91
CA GLY A 437 -23.84 12.01 -7.49
C GLY A 437 -25.35 12.15 -7.43
N GLY A 438 -25.87 13.17 -6.73
CA GLY A 438 -27.29 13.40 -6.59
C GLY A 438 -27.98 12.57 -5.50
N ALA A 439 -27.21 11.93 -4.61
CA ALA A 439 -27.70 11.13 -3.49
C ALA A 439 -28.24 11.98 -2.33
N GLU A 440 -28.87 11.34 -1.36
CA GLU A 440 -29.26 11.92 -0.09
C GLU A 440 -28.19 11.61 0.96
N LEU A 441 -27.69 12.61 1.66
CA LEU A 441 -26.64 12.49 2.68
C LEU A 441 -27.23 12.63 4.08
N HIS A 442 -27.13 11.59 4.89
CA HIS A 442 -27.61 11.54 6.28
C HIS A 442 -26.47 11.74 7.27
N ILE A 443 -26.50 12.81 8.03
CA ILE A 443 -25.52 13.07 9.10
C ILE A 443 -25.89 12.24 10.32
N ILE A 444 -25.06 11.24 10.64
CA ILE A 444 -25.30 10.34 11.76
C ILE A 444 -25.03 11.05 13.08
N GLU A 445 -25.99 11.00 14.00
CA GLU A 445 -25.87 11.63 15.33
C GLU A 445 -24.78 10.96 16.18
N GLU A 446 -24.07 11.75 16.98
CA GLU A 446 -22.92 11.27 17.76
C GLU A 446 -23.33 10.20 18.80
N ASP A 447 -24.52 10.32 19.40
CA ASP A 447 -25.02 9.42 20.44
C ASP A 447 -25.43 8.02 19.93
N ILE A 448 -25.65 7.87 18.61
CA ILE A 448 -25.96 6.56 18.00
C ILE A 448 -24.79 5.96 17.23
N ARG A 449 -23.78 6.76 16.91
CA ARG A 449 -22.67 6.39 16.03
C ARG A 449 -21.90 5.14 16.48
N LEU A 450 -21.70 4.95 17.79
CA LEU A 450 -21.00 3.80 18.35
C LEU A 450 -21.94 2.72 18.93
N ASP A 451 -23.24 2.92 18.89
CA ASP A 451 -24.25 1.93 19.25
C ASP A 451 -24.71 1.19 17.98
N LEU A 452 -24.13 0.03 17.69
CA LEU A 452 -24.38 -0.69 16.46
C LEU A 452 -25.86 -1.08 16.26
N VAL A 453 -26.60 -1.33 17.33
CA VAL A 453 -28.02 -1.71 17.26
C VAL A 453 -28.86 -0.49 16.87
N ARG A 454 -28.61 0.67 17.50
CA ARG A 454 -29.30 1.92 17.15
C ARG A 454 -28.89 2.41 15.76
N LEU A 455 -27.60 2.28 15.41
CA LEU A 455 -27.09 2.62 14.10
C LEU A 455 -27.73 1.77 13.00
N ASN A 456 -27.82 0.44 13.23
CA ASN A 456 -28.49 -0.44 12.29
C ASN A 456 -29.97 -0.09 12.10
N ARG A 457 -30.69 0.17 13.19
CA ARG A 457 -32.07 0.61 13.11
C ARG A 457 -32.21 1.89 12.29
N TYR A 458 -31.33 2.87 12.53
CA TYR A 458 -31.30 4.12 11.76
C TYR A 458 -31.08 3.83 10.26
N PHE A 459 -30.15 2.92 9.94
CA PHE A 459 -29.87 2.54 8.55
C PHE A 459 -31.07 1.90 7.86
N GLU A 460 -31.71 0.95 8.53
CA GLU A 460 -32.90 0.27 8.01
C GLU A 460 -34.09 1.25 7.85
N ASP A 461 -34.37 2.05 8.88
CA ASP A 461 -35.52 2.98 8.90
C ASP A 461 -35.38 4.08 7.84
N ASN A 462 -34.17 4.49 7.49
CA ASN A 462 -33.88 5.54 6.51
C ASN A 462 -33.37 5.02 5.17
N GLY A 463 -33.28 3.70 4.98
CA GLY A 463 -32.85 3.09 3.72
C GLY A 463 -31.40 3.44 3.34
N ILE A 464 -30.50 3.56 4.32
CA ILE A 464 -29.08 3.85 4.05
C ILE A 464 -28.47 2.76 3.20
N THR A 465 -27.94 3.12 2.03
CA THR A 465 -27.36 2.18 1.06
C THR A 465 -25.83 2.17 1.08
N HIS A 466 -25.23 3.27 1.51
CA HIS A 466 -23.77 3.44 1.51
C HIS A 466 -23.30 3.99 2.85
N ALA A 467 -22.27 3.39 3.41
CA ALA A 467 -21.68 3.82 4.68
C ALA A 467 -20.16 3.65 4.67
N PHE A 468 -19.49 4.49 5.46
CA PHE A 468 -18.13 4.26 5.94
C PHE A 468 -18.17 3.95 7.44
N MET A 469 -17.28 3.07 7.89
CA MET A 469 -17.01 2.86 9.31
C MET A 469 -15.52 2.64 9.52
N THR A 470 -15.01 3.06 10.68
CA THR A 470 -13.63 2.72 11.07
C THR A 470 -13.46 1.20 11.16
N THR A 471 -12.25 0.71 10.94
CA THR A 471 -11.96 -0.73 10.74
C THR A 471 -12.54 -1.64 11.82
N GLN A 472 -12.42 -1.26 13.09
CA GLN A 472 -12.95 -2.10 14.19
C GLN A 472 -14.47 -2.10 14.22
N VAL A 473 -15.09 -0.94 14.03
CA VAL A 473 -16.56 -0.80 14.00
C VAL A 473 -17.15 -1.53 12.79
N ALA A 474 -16.55 -1.35 11.60
CA ALA A 474 -16.99 -2.05 10.39
C ALA A 474 -16.90 -3.57 10.54
N ARG A 475 -15.80 -4.07 11.12
CA ARG A 475 -15.65 -5.50 11.39
C ARG A 475 -16.75 -6.02 12.31
N GLN A 476 -16.99 -5.33 13.43
CA GLN A 476 -18.02 -5.72 14.38
C GLN A 476 -19.41 -5.66 13.75
N PHE A 477 -19.73 -4.59 13.04
CA PHE A 477 -20.99 -4.45 12.30
C PHE A 477 -21.18 -5.59 11.28
N ALA A 478 -20.16 -5.89 10.48
CA ALA A 478 -20.22 -6.94 9.45
C ALA A 478 -20.35 -8.37 10.04
N THR A 479 -19.92 -8.60 11.28
CA THR A 479 -19.97 -9.93 11.91
C THR A 479 -21.16 -10.13 12.84
N GLU A 480 -21.70 -9.06 13.44
CA GLU A 480 -22.72 -9.15 14.49
C GLU A 480 -24.09 -8.62 14.05
N ILE A 481 -24.13 -7.81 12.98
CA ILE A 481 -25.37 -7.14 12.52
C ILE A 481 -25.83 -7.72 11.18
N ASP A 482 -27.10 -8.05 11.12
CA ASP A 482 -27.78 -8.47 9.87
C ASP A 482 -28.51 -7.25 9.30
N ASN A 483 -27.84 -6.50 8.43
CA ASN A 483 -28.40 -5.31 7.78
C ASN A 483 -28.86 -5.63 6.36
N HIS A 484 -30.03 -5.12 5.96
CA HIS A 484 -30.65 -5.37 4.66
C HIS A 484 -30.79 -4.12 3.78
N SER A 485 -30.46 -2.93 4.30
CA SER A 485 -30.52 -1.69 3.52
C SER A 485 -29.20 -1.35 2.84
N LEU A 486 -28.05 -1.67 3.47
CA LEU A 486 -26.74 -1.42 2.90
C LEU A 486 -26.49 -2.20 1.62
N LYS A 487 -25.88 -1.54 0.65
CA LYS A 487 -25.24 -2.13 -0.53
C LYS A 487 -23.72 -2.17 -0.37
N TYR A 488 -23.14 -1.08 0.16
CA TYR A 488 -21.71 -0.90 0.31
C TYR A 488 -21.33 -0.42 1.71
N LEU A 489 -20.35 -1.07 2.30
CA LEU A 489 -19.68 -0.63 3.53
C LEU A 489 -18.20 -0.46 3.26
N LEU A 490 -17.72 0.78 3.19
CA LEU A 490 -16.30 1.11 3.10
C LEU A 490 -15.67 1.10 4.49
N THR A 491 -14.47 0.55 4.59
CA THR A 491 -13.66 0.64 5.81
C THR A 491 -12.19 0.86 5.48
N GLY A 492 -11.45 1.44 6.42
CA GLY A 492 -10.02 1.70 6.26
C GLY A 492 -9.41 2.40 7.48
N GLY A 493 -8.14 2.79 7.34
CA GLY A 493 -7.36 3.45 8.39
C GLY A 493 -6.49 2.52 9.21
N GLU A 494 -6.93 1.27 9.43
CA GLU A 494 -6.19 0.24 10.15
C GLU A 494 -6.23 -1.09 9.40
N ARG A 495 -5.42 -2.05 9.85
CA ARG A 495 -5.43 -3.39 9.27
C ARG A 495 -6.73 -4.12 9.57
N LEU A 496 -7.48 -4.48 8.53
CA LEU A 496 -8.67 -5.31 8.66
C LEU A 496 -8.26 -6.77 8.93
N VAL A 497 -8.74 -7.33 10.04
CA VAL A 497 -8.52 -8.74 10.42
C VAL A 497 -9.42 -9.63 9.57
N PRO A 498 -8.99 -10.86 9.22
CA PRO A 498 -9.81 -11.80 8.46
C PRO A 498 -11.20 -12.00 9.08
N LEU A 499 -12.22 -11.97 8.23
CA LEU A 499 -13.62 -12.24 8.57
C LEU A 499 -14.30 -12.91 7.38
N GLU A 500 -15.42 -13.59 7.66
CA GLU A 500 -16.32 -14.07 6.61
C GLU A 500 -16.98 -12.86 5.93
N PRO A 501 -17.14 -12.87 4.60
CA PRO A 501 -17.80 -11.77 3.90
C PRO A 501 -19.26 -11.62 4.35
N PRO A 502 -19.75 -10.38 4.52
CA PRO A 502 -21.16 -10.12 4.77
C PRO A 502 -22.04 -10.71 3.65
N LYS A 503 -23.26 -11.13 4.00
CA LYS A 503 -24.17 -11.77 3.02
C LYS A 503 -24.99 -10.77 2.20
N ASN A 504 -25.32 -9.62 2.79
CA ASN A 504 -26.32 -8.70 2.26
C ASN A 504 -25.73 -7.44 1.65
N PHE A 505 -24.43 -7.15 1.87
CA PHE A 505 -23.76 -5.97 1.34
C PHE A 505 -22.29 -6.27 1.02
N GLU A 506 -21.69 -5.44 0.21
CA GLU A 506 -20.25 -5.51 -0.09
C GLU A 506 -19.44 -4.77 0.98
N LEU A 507 -18.47 -5.46 1.57
CA LEU A 507 -17.47 -4.84 2.46
C LEU A 507 -16.21 -4.54 1.64
N ILE A 508 -15.81 -3.28 1.62
CA ILE A 508 -14.63 -2.79 0.88
C ILE A 508 -13.55 -2.36 1.86
N ASN A 509 -12.37 -2.97 1.77
CA ASN A 509 -11.20 -2.54 2.50
C ASN A 509 -10.43 -1.51 1.67
N GLY A 510 -10.44 -0.24 2.08
CA GLY A 510 -9.70 0.87 1.49
C GLY A 510 -8.38 1.11 2.22
N TYR A 511 -7.31 1.41 1.48
CA TYR A 511 -6.02 1.79 2.05
C TYR A 511 -5.44 3.00 1.32
N GLY A 512 -5.00 4.00 2.09
CA GLY A 512 -4.29 5.18 1.60
C GLY A 512 -3.89 6.10 2.74
N PRO A 513 -2.83 6.91 2.56
CA PRO A 513 -2.54 8.03 3.45
C PRO A 513 -3.36 9.25 3.02
N THR A 514 -3.60 10.16 3.95
CA THR A 514 -4.37 11.40 3.71
C THR A 514 -3.76 12.24 2.59
N GLU A 515 -2.44 12.28 2.48
CA GLU A 515 -1.69 12.99 1.43
C GLU A 515 -1.99 12.49 0.01
N CYS A 516 -2.58 11.29 -0.10
CA CYS A 516 -3.00 10.69 -1.37
C CYS A 516 -4.52 10.68 -1.56
N THR A 517 -5.27 11.44 -0.78
CA THR A 517 -6.73 11.63 -0.86
C THR A 517 -7.52 10.36 -0.50
N VAL A 518 -7.78 10.18 0.79
CA VAL A 518 -8.59 9.14 1.44
C VAL A 518 -8.02 7.74 1.29
N TYR A 519 -8.15 7.12 0.12
CA TYR A 519 -7.56 5.80 -0.16
C TYR A 519 -7.15 5.70 -1.63
N ILE A 520 -6.11 4.90 -1.87
CA ILE A 520 -5.49 4.70 -3.19
C ILE A 520 -5.58 3.26 -3.69
N THR A 521 -5.99 2.35 -2.81
CA THR A 521 -6.30 0.96 -3.18
C THR A 521 -7.60 0.52 -2.55
N SER A 522 -8.31 -0.37 -3.22
CA SER A 522 -9.52 -1.00 -2.71
C SER A 522 -9.52 -2.51 -2.90
N GLN A 523 -10.09 -3.21 -1.93
CA GLN A 523 -10.26 -4.66 -1.93
C GLN A 523 -11.65 -5.04 -1.46
N PRO A 524 -12.51 -5.57 -2.33
CA PRO A 524 -13.72 -6.26 -1.91
C PRO A 524 -13.40 -7.48 -1.04
N VAL A 525 -14.09 -7.61 0.09
CA VAL A 525 -13.98 -8.78 0.97
C VAL A 525 -15.04 -9.80 0.52
N ASP A 526 -14.73 -10.50 -0.57
CA ASP A 526 -15.63 -11.44 -1.28
C ASP A 526 -15.51 -12.91 -0.82
N LYS A 527 -14.53 -13.20 0.05
CA LYS A 527 -14.27 -14.53 0.63
C LYS A 527 -13.47 -14.40 1.92
N LEU A 528 -13.36 -15.51 2.66
CA LEU A 528 -12.44 -15.58 3.79
C LEU A 528 -10.99 -15.57 3.30
N TYR A 529 -10.29 -14.49 3.56
CA TYR A 529 -8.85 -14.37 3.29
C TYR A 529 -8.03 -14.82 4.50
N HIS A 530 -6.91 -15.47 4.29
CA HIS A 530 -5.92 -15.69 5.36
C HIS A 530 -5.33 -14.36 5.86
N ARG A 531 -5.10 -13.43 4.94
CA ARG A 531 -4.77 -12.02 5.18
C ARG A 531 -5.50 -11.20 4.15
N ILE A 532 -6.32 -10.23 4.56
CA ILE A 532 -7.01 -9.35 3.63
C ILE A 532 -5.96 -8.42 2.99
N PRO A 533 -5.83 -8.43 1.66
CA PRO A 533 -4.90 -7.52 0.99
C PRO A 533 -5.40 -6.08 1.04
N VAL A 534 -4.53 -5.14 0.73
CA VAL A 534 -4.93 -3.73 0.55
C VAL A 534 -5.62 -3.49 -0.80
N GLY A 535 -5.52 -4.43 -1.72
CA GLY A 535 -6.24 -4.40 -2.99
C GLY A 535 -5.44 -3.84 -4.16
N LYS A 536 -6.17 -3.40 -5.19
CA LYS A 536 -5.62 -2.83 -6.42
C LYS A 536 -5.67 -1.30 -6.38
N ALA A 537 -4.81 -0.66 -7.18
CA ALA A 537 -4.82 0.77 -7.37
C ALA A 537 -6.17 1.27 -7.91
N LEU A 538 -6.59 2.44 -7.47
CA LEU A 538 -7.72 3.15 -8.04
C LEU A 538 -7.36 3.70 -9.43
N ASP A 539 -8.36 4.20 -10.15
CA ASP A 539 -8.16 4.88 -11.41
C ASP A 539 -7.22 6.09 -11.25
N ASN A 540 -6.38 6.29 -12.25
CA ASN A 540 -5.39 7.38 -12.31
C ASN A 540 -4.35 7.36 -11.17
N ILE A 541 -4.24 6.25 -10.42
CA ILE A 541 -3.24 6.03 -9.37
C ILE A 541 -2.21 5.01 -9.85
N LYS A 542 -0.93 5.31 -9.67
CA LYS A 542 0.20 4.40 -9.93
C LYS A 542 0.85 4.01 -8.62
N LEU A 543 1.04 2.71 -8.41
CA LEU A 543 1.65 2.15 -7.21
C LEU A 543 3.00 1.53 -7.54
N TYR A 544 3.99 1.84 -6.72
CA TYR A 544 5.34 1.30 -6.84
C TYR A 544 5.78 0.73 -5.49
N VAL A 545 6.05 -0.56 -5.47
CA VAL A 545 6.72 -1.20 -4.32
C VAL A 545 8.22 -1.11 -4.56
N THR A 546 8.92 -0.38 -3.70
CA THR A 546 10.35 -0.08 -3.87
C THR A 546 11.12 -0.40 -2.60
N ASP A 547 12.42 -0.63 -2.75
CA ASP A 547 13.33 -0.62 -1.61
C ASP A 547 13.69 0.82 -1.18
N LYS A 548 14.50 0.95 -0.14
CA LYS A 548 14.95 2.26 0.39
C LYS A 548 15.74 3.14 -0.61
N TYR A 549 16.19 2.58 -1.73
CA TYR A 549 16.89 3.27 -2.81
C TYR A 549 15.97 3.60 -4.00
N GLY A 550 14.68 3.35 -3.89
CA GLY A 550 13.70 3.59 -4.96
C GLY A 550 13.73 2.55 -6.09
N ARG A 551 14.46 1.43 -5.93
CA ARG A 551 14.47 0.34 -6.92
C ARG A 551 13.19 -0.48 -6.80
N ARG A 552 12.54 -0.77 -7.92
CA ARG A 552 11.34 -1.60 -7.94
C ARG A 552 11.63 -3.01 -7.43
N LEU A 553 10.75 -3.50 -6.57
CA LEU A 553 10.79 -4.88 -6.08
C LEU A 553 9.96 -5.79 -6.99
N PRO A 554 10.40 -7.04 -7.20
CA PRO A 554 9.65 -8.01 -8.00
C PRO A 554 8.41 -8.50 -7.27
N THR A 555 7.45 -9.05 -8.03
CA THR A 555 6.25 -9.69 -7.49
C THR A 555 6.63 -10.81 -6.50
N GLY A 556 6.05 -10.77 -5.31
CA GLY A 556 6.32 -11.73 -4.23
C GLY A 556 7.41 -11.30 -3.23
N ALA A 557 8.15 -10.21 -3.49
CA ALA A 557 9.04 -9.62 -2.50
C ALA A 557 8.26 -8.89 -1.40
N LEU A 558 8.78 -8.92 -0.19
CA LEU A 558 8.20 -8.23 0.96
C LEU A 558 8.73 -6.78 1.01
N ASP A 559 7.81 -5.83 1.11
CA ASP A 559 8.14 -4.46 1.48
C ASP A 559 7.77 -4.22 2.95
N ARG A 560 8.52 -3.33 3.60
CA ARG A 560 8.05 -2.70 4.83
C ARG A 560 7.13 -1.56 4.44
N LYS A 561 5.89 -1.63 4.89
CA LYS A 561 5.07 -0.42 4.97
C LYS A 561 5.85 0.60 5.80
N SER A 562 6.34 1.60 5.13
CA SER A 562 6.99 2.73 5.79
C SER A 562 5.99 3.50 6.63
#